data_0125a886e294853f9b5e9254b0b64c09
#
_entry.id   0125a886e294853f9b5e9254b0b64c09
#
_cell.length_a   1.000
_cell.length_b   1.000
_cell.length_c   1.000
_cell.angle_alpha   90.00
_cell.angle_beta   90.00
_cell.angle_gamma   90.00
#
_symmetry.space_group_name_H-M   'P 1'
#
loop_
_entity.id
_entity.type
_entity.pdbx_description
1 polymer ?
#
loop_
_entity_poly.entity_id
_entity_poly.type
_entity_poly.pdbx_seq_one_letter_code
_entity_poly.pdbx_strand_id
1 'polypeptide(L)'
;MSLIPFSSQLIADVGISLGDEGKGRLVPEICRELAGTPRAVTTVLKVNGGANSGHTAAGVKLNLLPSGVVEKDIKHLAIGSGVVADPRKIWWEAAPLEHKGYSVIARLAIDERTMVSDFIHRLLDLAWENYREQVLREEPRGSTGRGITPAYMDEVGQWQITYSDFLAGPNFYARKVAQRADRALRTIEHVCQVDAETFAGFFDTLSAAEKRANAEAIQLGVVDEADFDFTVFRGAKPFSIEVEKLTATYWAAGTRLAPQITEVREIIRREIIKGHTILGEFGQAYWLDKRHGFSPNVTASHTYTPEIFESAGIPVQPVHTFGVAKAYDTKVGTHTFITQMDEGHPLTGLLKKLEFGSTTGRQRMVGWFDAVEKGDTLRYGGFQDLMINKTDALTHAGDWQGDLLICVAYEDENGKKFHHVPRNEAVRKTLKPVYTRHPGWSEDICGVRHFDDLPANARAYIAAMMRSTLDVAYEGMIWPDTKHLPNLRYLGVGPEPSQLIKDVPATEKLIKG
;
A
#
# COMPACT_ATOMS: atom_id res chain seq x y z
N MET A 1 -24.20 19.27 5.65
CA MET A 1 -23.32 19.68 6.77
C MET A 1 -21.94 19.99 6.16
N SER A 2 -21.25 21.04 6.63
CA SER A 2 -19.86 21.23 6.23
C SER A 2 -19.01 20.18 6.92
N LEU A 3 -18.17 19.46 6.17
CA LEU A 3 -17.20 18.52 6.73
C LEU A 3 -16.30 19.25 7.75
N ILE A 4 -15.90 18.55 8.80
CA ILE A 4 -14.98 19.10 9.80
C ILE A 4 -13.64 19.41 9.10
N PRO A 5 -13.06 20.62 9.26
CA PRO A 5 -11.79 20.95 8.63
C PRO A 5 -10.67 20.00 9.04
N PHE A 6 -9.78 19.68 8.11
CA PHE A 6 -8.57 18.91 8.45
C PHE A 6 -7.72 19.63 9.50
N SER A 7 -7.25 18.90 10.50
CA SER A 7 -6.51 19.45 11.65
C SER A 7 -5.11 19.92 11.30
N SER A 8 -4.54 19.52 10.14
CA SER A 8 -3.20 19.86 9.70
C SER A 8 -3.15 20.08 8.18
N GLN A 9 -2.12 20.78 7.71
CA GLN A 9 -1.74 20.86 6.30
C GLN A 9 -1.04 19.59 5.81
N LEU A 10 -0.49 18.80 6.72
CA LEU A 10 0.09 17.51 6.43
C LEU A 10 -0.96 16.44 6.68
N ILE A 11 -1.33 15.70 5.64
CA ILE A 11 -2.32 14.62 5.70
C ILE A 11 -1.63 13.31 5.34
N ALA A 12 -1.89 12.25 6.12
CA ALA A 12 -1.38 10.90 5.86
C ALA A 12 -2.54 9.92 5.63
N ASP A 13 -2.44 9.07 4.61
CA ASP A 13 -3.37 7.97 4.36
C ASP A 13 -2.75 6.64 4.83
N VAL A 14 -3.33 6.02 5.82
CA VAL A 14 -2.83 4.77 6.39
C VAL A 14 -3.89 3.68 6.28
N GLY A 15 -3.54 2.54 5.67
CA GLY A 15 -4.39 1.35 5.74
C GLY A 15 -4.39 0.78 7.16
N ILE A 16 -5.57 0.51 7.72
CA ILE A 16 -5.71 0.01 9.11
C ILE A 16 -6.05 -1.48 9.19
N SER A 17 -5.87 -2.19 8.08
CA SER A 17 -6.01 -3.65 7.98
C SER A 17 -4.74 -4.30 7.42
N LEU A 18 -4.87 -5.18 6.43
CA LEU A 18 -3.82 -6.02 5.87
C LEU A 18 -3.41 -5.66 4.44
N GLY A 19 -3.74 -4.45 4.00
CA GLY A 19 -3.52 -3.96 2.64
C GLY A 19 -4.78 -3.99 1.77
N ASP A 20 -4.68 -3.30 0.63
CA ASP A 20 -5.76 -3.22 -0.38
C ASP A 20 -7.08 -2.61 0.10
N GLU A 21 -7.04 -1.71 1.07
CA GLU A 21 -8.21 -1.03 1.63
C GLU A 21 -8.84 0.00 0.67
N GLY A 22 -8.20 0.27 -0.47
CA GLY A 22 -8.69 1.24 -1.45
C GLY A 22 -8.22 2.69 -1.17
N LYS A 23 -7.04 2.87 -0.58
CA LYS A 23 -6.42 4.18 -0.30
C LYS A 23 -6.33 5.08 -1.52
N GLY A 24 -6.07 4.53 -2.71
CA GLY A 24 -6.02 5.31 -3.96
C GLY A 24 -7.29 6.12 -4.27
N ARG A 25 -8.43 5.78 -3.67
CA ARG A 25 -9.66 6.57 -3.76
C ARG A 25 -9.60 7.84 -2.90
N LEU A 26 -8.86 7.80 -1.80
CA LEU A 26 -8.81 8.90 -0.83
C LEU A 26 -8.10 10.14 -1.41
N VAL A 27 -7.01 9.94 -2.16
CA VAL A 27 -6.20 11.05 -2.71
C VAL A 27 -7.03 11.98 -3.60
N PRO A 28 -7.73 11.52 -4.65
CA PRO A 28 -8.57 12.38 -5.48
C PRO A 28 -9.70 13.03 -4.67
N GLU A 29 -10.21 12.35 -3.66
CA GLU A 29 -11.33 12.86 -2.86
C GLU A 29 -10.92 14.05 -1.99
N ILE A 30 -9.78 13.95 -1.31
CA ILE A 30 -9.22 15.06 -0.53
C ILE A 30 -8.85 16.23 -1.45
N CYS A 31 -8.27 15.95 -2.63
CA CYS A 31 -7.96 16.97 -3.61
C CYS A 31 -9.21 17.76 -4.02
N ARG A 32 -10.33 17.07 -4.30
CA ARG A 32 -11.60 17.72 -4.66
C ARG A 32 -12.21 18.50 -3.50
N GLU A 33 -12.13 17.98 -2.28
CA GLU A 33 -12.66 18.67 -1.09
C GLU A 33 -11.92 19.99 -0.82
N LEU A 34 -10.62 20.03 -1.03
CA LEU A 34 -9.78 21.21 -0.80
C LEU A 34 -9.60 22.10 -2.03
N ALA A 35 -10.14 21.70 -3.19
CA ALA A 35 -10.00 22.46 -4.42
C ALA A 35 -10.57 23.88 -4.28
N GLY A 36 -9.86 24.89 -4.79
CA GLY A 36 -10.27 26.29 -4.71
C GLY A 36 -10.17 26.94 -3.33
N THR A 37 -9.70 26.23 -2.31
CA THR A 37 -9.43 26.77 -0.97
C THR A 37 -7.96 27.19 -0.82
N PRO A 38 -7.63 28.06 0.16
CA PRO A 38 -6.25 28.38 0.48
C PRO A 38 -5.43 27.13 0.91
N ARG A 39 -6.08 26.07 1.30
CA ARG A 39 -5.50 24.79 1.71
C ARG A 39 -5.53 23.72 0.60
N ALA A 40 -5.62 24.12 -0.66
CA ALA A 40 -5.57 23.20 -1.79
C ALA A 40 -4.37 22.24 -1.70
N VAL A 41 -4.59 20.97 -2.06
CA VAL A 41 -3.49 20.00 -2.15
C VAL A 41 -2.62 20.35 -3.35
N THR A 42 -1.34 20.60 -3.12
CA THR A 42 -0.38 20.91 -4.20
C THR A 42 0.66 19.82 -4.40
N THR A 43 0.84 18.97 -3.41
CA THR A 43 1.85 17.90 -3.43
C THR A 43 1.25 16.61 -2.93
N VAL A 44 1.43 15.52 -3.70
CA VAL A 44 1.21 14.15 -3.25
C VAL A 44 2.57 13.47 -3.14
N LEU A 45 2.91 13.06 -1.92
CA LEU A 45 4.18 12.44 -1.58
C LEU A 45 4.00 10.93 -1.44
N LYS A 46 4.65 10.14 -2.27
CA LYS A 46 4.85 8.71 -2.04
C LYS A 46 5.80 8.53 -0.88
N VAL A 47 5.33 7.92 0.22
CA VAL A 47 6.07 7.91 1.48
C VAL A 47 7.00 6.72 1.60
N ASN A 48 6.54 5.52 1.23
CA ASN A 48 7.27 4.26 1.46
C ASN A 48 7.01 3.23 0.35
N GLY A 49 7.68 2.11 0.45
CA GLY A 49 7.54 1.00 -0.49
C GLY A 49 8.28 1.26 -1.80
N GLY A 50 7.75 0.72 -2.88
CA GLY A 50 8.31 0.84 -4.22
C GLY A 50 7.30 0.33 -5.24
N ALA A 51 7.74 -0.39 -6.26
CA ALA A 51 6.85 -0.97 -7.29
C ALA A 51 5.85 -2.02 -6.76
N ASN A 52 5.89 -2.36 -5.47
CA ASN A 52 4.91 -3.20 -4.77
C ASN A 52 3.76 -2.40 -4.14
N SER A 53 3.76 -1.08 -4.24
CA SER A 53 2.77 -0.19 -3.58
C SER A 53 1.63 0.18 -4.52
N GLY A 54 0.95 -0.83 -5.09
CA GLY A 54 -0.11 -0.65 -6.06
C GLY A 54 -1.35 0.06 -5.50
N HIS A 55 -1.77 1.14 -6.15
CA HIS A 55 -3.04 1.84 -5.89
C HIS A 55 -3.84 2.00 -7.17
N THR A 56 -5.17 2.08 -7.04
CA THR A 56 -6.04 2.48 -8.15
C THR A 56 -6.71 3.80 -7.80
N ALA A 57 -6.42 4.85 -8.55
CA ALA A 57 -6.99 6.18 -8.38
C ALA A 57 -7.77 6.57 -9.64
N ALA A 58 -9.04 6.92 -9.50
CA ALA A 58 -9.93 7.28 -10.61
C ALA A 58 -9.83 6.32 -11.83
N GLY A 59 -9.77 5.01 -11.55
CA GLY A 59 -9.65 3.97 -12.58
C GLY A 59 -8.23 3.74 -13.12
N VAL A 60 -7.26 4.57 -12.75
CA VAL A 60 -5.85 4.44 -13.15
C VAL A 60 -5.11 3.57 -12.16
N LYS A 61 -4.47 2.51 -12.64
CA LYS A 61 -3.62 1.61 -11.84
C LYS A 61 -2.21 2.18 -11.75
N LEU A 62 -1.73 2.39 -10.54
CA LEU A 62 -0.42 2.94 -10.23
C LEU A 62 0.34 1.98 -9.29
N ASN A 63 1.66 1.92 -9.40
CA ASN A 63 2.50 1.14 -8.51
C ASN A 63 3.52 2.04 -7.78
N LEU A 64 4.35 2.75 -8.53
CA LEU A 64 5.43 3.58 -8.01
C LEU A 64 5.08 5.07 -8.04
N LEU A 65 4.35 5.52 -9.04
CA LEU A 65 3.95 6.92 -9.16
C LEU A 65 2.88 7.29 -8.12
N PRO A 66 2.92 8.54 -7.57
CA PRO A 66 1.90 9.03 -6.66
C PRO A 66 0.52 9.14 -7.33
N SER A 67 -0.55 8.80 -6.59
CA SER A 67 -1.93 8.83 -7.08
C SER A 67 -2.43 10.24 -7.45
N GLY A 68 -1.73 11.28 -7.02
CA GLY A 68 -1.98 12.66 -7.44
C GLY A 68 -1.84 12.91 -8.94
N VAL A 69 -1.32 11.94 -9.70
CA VAL A 69 -1.20 12.04 -11.16
C VAL A 69 -2.55 12.27 -11.83
N VAL A 70 -3.64 11.73 -11.31
CA VAL A 70 -5.00 11.86 -11.86
C VAL A 70 -5.61 13.24 -11.66
N GLU A 71 -5.03 14.07 -10.79
CA GLU A 71 -5.52 15.41 -10.47
C GLU A 71 -4.63 16.48 -11.13
N LYS A 72 -5.25 17.34 -11.94
CA LYS A 72 -4.52 18.34 -12.75
C LYS A 72 -3.87 19.44 -11.92
N ASP A 73 -4.49 19.78 -10.78
CA ASP A 73 -4.06 20.89 -9.93
C ASP A 73 -2.91 20.52 -8.99
N ILE A 74 -2.54 19.24 -8.92
CA ILE A 74 -1.35 18.80 -8.19
C ILE A 74 -0.11 19.29 -8.94
N LYS A 75 0.70 20.07 -8.26
CA LYS A 75 1.93 20.66 -8.82
C LYS A 75 3.13 19.70 -8.72
N HIS A 76 3.17 18.90 -7.65
CA HIS A 76 4.31 18.03 -7.35
C HIS A 76 3.84 16.60 -7.08
N LEU A 77 4.32 15.68 -7.92
CA LEU A 77 4.24 14.23 -7.72
C LEU A 77 5.55 13.81 -7.07
N ALA A 78 5.60 13.83 -5.75
CA ALA A 78 6.84 13.64 -5.01
C ALA A 78 7.08 12.17 -4.67
N ILE A 79 8.32 11.69 -4.85
CA ILE A 79 8.81 10.41 -4.37
C ILE A 79 9.80 10.71 -3.24
N GLY A 80 9.47 10.29 -2.02
CA GLY A 80 10.24 10.59 -0.82
C GLY A 80 11.42 9.65 -0.62
N SER A 81 12.31 10.02 0.32
CA SER A 81 13.51 9.24 0.61
C SER A 81 13.22 7.84 1.20
N GLY A 82 12.03 7.63 1.77
CA GLY A 82 11.60 6.31 2.26
C GLY A 82 11.18 5.32 1.18
N VAL A 83 11.29 5.67 -0.10
CA VAL A 83 10.89 4.83 -1.24
C VAL A 83 12.11 4.15 -1.88
N VAL A 84 11.93 2.90 -2.34
CA VAL A 84 12.88 2.20 -3.20
C VAL A 84 12.35 2.19 -4.63
N ALA A 85 12.93 3.01 -5.50
CA ALA A 85 12.40 3.31 -6.82
C ALA A 85 13.28 2.76 -7.95
N ASP A 86 12.70 1.93 -8.81
CA ASP A 86 13.34 1.51 -10.06
C ASP A 86 13.17 2.61 -11.13
N PRO A 87 14.27 3.22 -11.64
CA PRO A 87 14.18 4.31 -12.62
C PRO A 87 13.55 3.87 -13.94
N ARG A 88 13.70 2.61 -14.35
CA ARG A 88 13.04 2.06 -15.54
C ARG A 88 11.52 1.98 -15.32
N LYS A 89 11.12 1.52 -14.12
CA LYS A 89 9.69 1.40 -13.77
C LYS A 89 8.99 2.75 -13.75
N ILE A 90 9.65 3.82 -13.34
CA ILE A 90 9.10 5.19 -13.44
C ILE A 90 8.73 5.51 -14.89
N TRP A 91 9.62 5.23 -15.85
CA TRP A 91 9.37 5.48 -17.26
C TRP A 91 8.25 4.60 -17.82
N TRP A 92 8.26 3.31 -17.49
CA TRP A 92 7.24 2.37 -17.97
C TRP A 92 5.84 2.69 -17.46
N GLU A 93 5.75 3.24 -16.26
CA GLU A 93 4.48 3.65 -15.66
C GLU A 93 4.04 5.04 -16.15
N ALA A 94 4.98 5.96 -16.38
CA ALA A 94 4.68 7.29 -16.88
C ALA A 94 4.24 7.30 -18.36
N ALA A 95 4.88 6.49 -19.22
CA ALA A 95 4.66 6.53 -20.67
C ALA A 95 3.17 6.33 -21.08
N PRO A 96 2.45 5.30 -20.61
CA PRO A 96 1.03 5.16 -20.96
C PRO A 96 0.15 6.27 -20.37
N LEU A 97 0.53 6.87 -19.25
CA LEU A 97 -0.19 7.98 -18.64
C LEU A 97 0.02 9.28 -19.43
N GLU A 98 1.24 9.59 -19.82
CA GLU A 98 1.56 10.71 -20.71
C GLU A 98 0.81 10.57 -22.05
N HIS A 99 0.76 9.38 -22.62
CA HIS A 99 -0.02 9.10 -23.84
C HIS A 99 -1.52 9.37 -23.66
N LYS A 100 -2.06 9.11 -22.46
CA LYS A 100 -3.45 9.41 -22.10
C LYS A 100 -3.68 10.89 -21.73
N GLY A 101 -2.65 11.74 -21.82
CA GLY A 101 -2.73 13.18 -21.56
C GLY A 101 -2.53 13.58 -20.10
N TYR A 102 -2.10 12.69 -19.24
CA TYR A 102 -1.67 13.06 -17.89
C TYR A 102 -0.25 13.66 -17.96
N SER A 103 -0.03 14.80 -17.33
CA SER A 103 1.31 15.35 -17.17
C SER A 103 1.98 14.67 -15.99
N VAL A 104 2.93 13.77 -16.21
CA VAL A 104 3.63 13.01 -15.17
C VAL A 104 5.01 13.56 -14.92
N ILE A 105 5.91 13.42 -15.90
CA ILE A 105 7.34 13.74 -15.76
C ILE A 105 7.56 15.22 -15.44
N ALA A 106 6.79 16.13 -16.04
CA ALA A 106 6.90 17.56 -15.77
C ALA A 106 6.57 17.97 -14.33
N ARG A 107 5.80 17.14 -13.61
CA ARG A 107 5.40 17.36 -12.20
C ARG A 107 6.16 16.47 -11.21
N LEU A 108 6.96 15.53 -11.72
CA LEU A 108 7.68 14.56 -10.89
C LEU A 108 8.81 15.25 -10.13
N ALA A 109 8.93 14.95 -8.84
CA ALA A 109 10.04 15.35 -7.98
C ALA A 109 10.51 14.11 -7.20
N ILE A 110 11.76 13.71 -7.39
CA ILE A 110 12.35 12.55 -6.73
C ILE A 110 13.39 13.05 -5.74
N ASP A 111 13.25 12.66 -4.48
CA ASP A 111 14.24 13.05 -3.47
C ASP A 111 15.62 12.45 -3.84
N GLU A 112 16.66 13.25 -3.73
CA GLU A 112 18.02 12.82 -4.06
C GLU A 112 18.50 11.61 -3.22
N ARG A 113 17.90 11.39 -2.04
CA ARG A 113 18.17 10.27 -1.14
C ARG A 113 17.28 9.06 -1.41
N THR A 114 16.27 9.15 -2.31
CA THR A 114 15.47 8.00 -2.72
C THR A 114 16.39 6.87 -3.19
N MET A 115 16.16 5.67 -2.70
CA MET A 115 17.01 4.53 -3.03
C MET A 115 16.68 3.96 -4.40
N VAL A 116 17.71 3.55 -5.13
CA VAL A 116 17.56 2.87 -6.42
C VAL A 116 17.37 1.38 -6.20
N SER A 117 16.18 0.87 -6.51
CA SER A 117 15.99 -0.57 -6.74
C SER A 117 16.31 -0.90 -8.20
N ASP A 118 16.83 -2.11 -8.44
CA ASP A 118 17.22 -2.56 -9.76
C ASP A 118 16.96 -4.06 -9.97
N PHE A 119 17.36 -4.57 -11.12
CA PHE A 119 17.19 -5.96 -11.49
C PHE A 119 17.93 -6.92 -10.54
N ILE A 120 19.08 -6.51 -9.97
CA ILE A 120 19.86 -7.33 -9.04
C ILE A 120 19.04 -7.62 -7.77
N HIS A 121 18.30 -6.63 -7.27
CA HIS A 121 17.42 -6.82 -6.12
C HIS A 121 16.27 -7.80 -6.43
N ARG A 122 15.79 -7.80 -7.67
CA ARG A 122 14.74 -8.75 -8.09
C ARG A 122 15.26 -10.19 -8.14
N LEU A 123 16.49 -10.41 -8.59
CA LEU A 123 17.15 -11.72 -8.53
C LEU A 123 17.28 -12.21 -7.08
N LEU A 124 17.75 -11.33 -6.18
CA LEU A 124 17.84 -11.64 -4.74
C LEU A 124 16.47 -11.97 -4.12
N ASP A 125 15.43 -11.27 -4.52
CA ASP A 125 14.08 -11.49 -4.02
C ASP A 125 13.57 -12.91 -4.35
N LEU A 126 13.80 -13.38 -5.59
CA LEU A 126 13.48 -14.75 -6.00
C LEU A 126 14.40 -15.79 -5.31
N ALA A 127 15.68 -15.47 -5.16
CA ALA A 127 16.63 -16.36 -4.50
C ALA A 127 16.28 -16.61 -3.03
N TRP A 128 15.82 -15.57 -2.29
CA TRP A 128 15.37 -15.71 -0.91
C TRP A 128 14.07 -16.52 -0.79
N GLU A 129 13.15 -16.41 -1.74
CA GLU A 129 11.95 -17.25 -1.78
C GLU A 129 12.34 -18.72 -2.04
N ASN A 130 13.21 -18.96 -3.03
CA ASN A 130 13.76 -20.30 -3.32
C ASN A 130 14.48 -20.91 -2.10
N TYR A 131 15.28 -20.11 -1.38
CA TYR A 131 15.99 -20.55 -0.18
C TYR A 131 15.01 -21.04 0.91
N ARG A 132 13.93 -20.29 1.16
CA ARG A 132 12.92 -20.73 2.13
C ARG A 132 12.29 -22.04 1.73
N GLU A 133 11.88 -22.17 0.50
CA GLU A 133 11.16 -23.33 0.01
C GLU A 133 12.07 -24.56 -0.13
N GLN A 134 13.22 -24.42 -0.76
CA GLN A 134 14.07 -25.55 -1.14
C GLN A 134 15.07 -25.92 -0.06
N VAL A 135 15.59 -24.97 0.70
CA VAL A 135 16.63 -25.22 1.70
C VAL A 135 16.04 -25.32 3.11
N LEU A 136 15.23 -24.33 3.52
CA LEU A 136 14.65 -24.32 4.87
C LEU A 136 13.39 -25.18 4.98
N ARG A 137 12.77 -25.58 3.87
CA ARG A 137 11.49 -26.31 3.82
C ARG A 137 10.36 -25.55 4.53
N GLU A 138 10.41 -24.24 4.43
CA GLU A 138 9.37 -23.33 4.93
C GLU A 138 8.48 -22.86 3.78
N GLU A 139 7.29 -22.39 4.10
CA GLU A 139 6.44 -21.73 3.12
C GLU A 139 7.10 -20.43 2.61
N PRO A 140 7.06 -20.16 1.28
CA PRO A 140 7.53 -18.89 0.74
C PRO A 140 6.71 -17.72 1.30
N ARG A 141 7.32 -16.56 1.48
CA ARG A 141 6.65 -15.36 1.98
C ARG A 141 5.67 -14.76 0.98
N GLY A 142 5.73 -15.21 -0.26
CA GLY A 142 4.91 -14.70 -1.34
C GLY A 142 5.37 -13.34 -1.84
N SER A 143 6.69 -13.17 -1.98
CA SER A 143 7.26 -11.94 -2.52
C SER A 143 6.63 -11.55 -3.86
N THR A 144 6.57 -10.24 -4.10
CA THR A 144 6.08 -9.69 -5.37
C THR A 144 7.10 -9.82 -6.52
N GLY A 145 8.34 -10.24 -6.24
CA GLY A 145 9.44 -10.28 -7.21
C GLY A 145 9.88 -8.89 -7.69
N ARG A 146 9.63 -7.86 -6.88
CA ARG A 146 9.97 -6.46 -7.20
C ARG A 146 11.27 -5.98 -6.57
N GLY A 147 11.97 -6.84 -5.81
CA GLY A 147 13.24 -6.53 -5.19
C GLY A 147 13.18 -5.55 -4.01
N ILE A 148 12.01 -5.39 -3.39
CA ILE A 148 11.78 -4.37 -2.37
C ILE A 148 12.59 -4.65 -1.10
N THR A 149 12.44 -5.86 -0.54
CA THR A 149 13.18 -6.24 0.67
C THR A 149 14.70 -6.18 0.46
N PRO A 150 15.29 -6.73 -0.60
CA PRO A 150 16.72 -6.60 -0.86
C PRO A 150 17.21 -5.15 -1.01
N ALA A 151 16.39 -4.26 -1.59
CA ALA A 151 16.75 -2.85 -1.71
C ALA A 151 16.82 -2.15 -0.33
N TYR A 152 15.85 -2.41 0.57
CA TYR A 152 15.93 -1.92 1.95
C TYR A 152 17.04 -2.59 2.78
N MET A 153 17.41 -3.85 2.48
CA MET A 153 18.58 -4.48 3.09
C MET A 153 19.87 -3.75 2.72
N ASP A 154 20.00 -3.28 1.49
CA ASP A 154 21.14 -2.46 1.06
C ASP A 154 21.21 -1.13 1.82
N GLU A 155 20.05 -0.50 2.14
CA GLU A 155 20.02 0.71 2.98
C GLU A 155 20.59 0.45 4.36
N VAL A 156 20.04 -0.55 5.07
CA VAL A 156 20.48 -0.90 6.43
C VAL A 156 21.94 -1.37 6.44
N GLY A 157 22.38 -2.07 5.38
CA GLY A 157 23.75 -2.50 5.19
C GLY A 157 24.73 -1.40 4.74
N GLN A 158 24.23 -0.18 4.46
CA GLN A 158 25.01 0.96 3.95
C GLN A 158 25.64 0.70 2.56
N TRP A 159 24.94 -0.08 1.72
CA TRP A 159 25.33 -0.41 0.35
C TRP A 159 24.46 0.27 -0.70
N GLN A 160 23.53 1.12 -0.28
CA GLN A 160 22.52 1.71 -1.15
C GLN A 160 23.15 2.54 -2.28
N ILE A 161 22.47 2.52 -3.40
CA ILE A 161 22.60 3.50 -4.48
C ILE A 161 21.39 4.42 -4.38
N THR A 162 21.61 5.71 -4.43
CA THR A 162 20.56 6.73 -4.35
C THR A 162 20.41 7.46 -5.67
N TYR A 163 19.32 8.22 -5.82
CA TYR A 163 19.11 9.00 -7.05
C TYR A 163 20.17 10.08 -7.23
N SER A 164 20.78 10.62 -6.17
CA SER A 164 21.93 11.52 -6.27
C SER A 164 23.14 10.89 -6.97
N ASP A 165 23.29 9.56 -6.96
CA ASP A 165 24.38 8.88 -7.65
C ASP A 165 24.32 9.04 -9.18
N PHE A 166 23.11 9.27 -9.75
CA PHE A 166 22.97 9.61 -11.18
C PHE A 166 23.51 10.99 -11.53
N LEU A 167 23.74 11.84 -10.53
CA LEU A 167 24.33 13.17 -10.70
C LEU A 167 25.86 13.15 -10.49
N ALA A 168 26.39 12.09 -9.86
CA ALA A 168 27.80 11.98 -9.50
C ALA A 168 28.74 11.47 -10.61
N GLY A 169 28.17 11.00 -11.73
CA GLY A 169 28.93 10.55 -12.89
C GLY A 169 28.95 9.03 -13.08
N PRO A 170 29.12 8.57 -14.36
CA PRO A 170 28.93 7.17 -14.73
C PRO A 170 29.90 6.20 -14.06
N ASN A 171 31.16 6.58 -13.90
CA ASN A 171 32.18 5.72 -13.31
C ASN A 171 31.94 5.45 -11.82
N PHE A 172 31.42 6.42 -11.10
CA PHE A 172 31.05 6.28 -9.69
C PHE A 172 29.88 5.31 -9.54
N TYR A 173 28.83 5.52 -10.33
CA TYR A 173 27.66 4.65 -10.37
C TYR A 173 28.03 3.21 -10.77
N ALA A 174 28.80 3.03 -11.85
CA ALA A 174 29.23 1.71 -12.34
C ALA A 174 29.96 0.91 -11.27
N ARG A 175 30.85 1.54 -10.50
CA ARG A 175 31.55 0.87 -9.40
C ARG A 175 30.61 0.36 -8.33
N LYS A 176 29.60 1.15 -7.93
CA LYS A 176 28.58 0.74 -6.95
C LYS A 176 27.75 -0.43 -7.46
N VAL A 177 27.31 -0.40 -8.73
CA VAL A 177 26.56 -1.49 -9.35
C VAL A 177 27.39 -2.78 -9.41
N ALA A 178 28.66 -2.70 -9.79
CA ALA A 178 29.55 -3.86 -9.83
C ALA A 178 29.74 -4.51 -8.44
N GLN A 179 29.91 -3.69 -7.39
CA GLN A 179 29.99 -4.18 -6.01
C GLN A 179 28.68 -4.82 -5.54
N ARG A 180 27.54 -4.26 -5.90
CA ARG A 180 26.21 -4.84 -5.62
C ARG A 180 26.06 -6.18 -6.34
N ALA A 181 26.44 -6.25 -7.61
CA ALA A 181 26.35 -7.45 -8.42
C ALA A 181 27.19 -8.60 -7.83
N ASP A 182 28.46 -8.35 -7.50
CA ASP A 182 29.34 -9.36 -6.89
C ASP A 182 28.75 -9.89 -5.58
N ARG A 183 28.33 -9.00 -4.68
CA ARG A 183 27.72 -9.39 -3.39
C ARG A 183 26.44 -10.21 -3.60
N ALA A 184 25.58 -9.79 -4.50
CA ALA A 184 24.32 -10.47 -4.78
C ALA A 184 24.52 -11.86 -5.37
N LEU A 185 25.41 -12.01 -6.36
CA LEU A 185 25.69 -13.29 -6.99
C LEU A 185 26.28 -14.30 -5.99
N ARG A 186 27.21 -13.88 -5.14
CA ARG A 186 27.73 -14.72 -4.05
C ARG A 186 26.64 -15.12 -3.05
N THR A 187 25.71 -14.21 -2.74
CA THR A 187 24.58 -14.51 -1.87
C THR A 187 23.66 -15.54 -2.52
N ILE A 188 23.32 -15.39 -3.79
CA ILE A 188 22.45 -16.30 -4.54
C ILE A 188 23.06 -17.71 -4.61
N GLU A 189 24.32 -17.81 -5.01
CA GLU A 189 25.02 -19.08 -5.18
C GLU A 189 25.32 -19.77 -3.84
N HIS A 190 25.97 -19.06 -2.92
CA HIS A 190 26.54 -19.70 -1.75
C HIS A 190 25.65 -19.67 -0.49
N VAL A 191 24.84 -18.62 -0.32
CA VAL A 191 23.94 -18.49 0.83
C VAL A 191 22.57 -19.08 0.52
N CYS A 192 21.95 -18.65 -0.59
CA CYS A 192 20.64 -19.15 -1.00
C CYS A 192 20.70 -20.54 -1.63
N GLN A 193 21.89 -21.03 -1.99
CA GLN A 193 22.15 -22.35 -2.59
C GLN A 193 21.26 -22.62 -3.81
N VAL A 194 21.03 -21.57 -4.59
CA VAL A 194 20.27 -21.67 -5.86
C VAL A 194 21.14 -22.47 -6.84
N ASP A 195 20.56 -23.43 -7.56
CA ASP A 195 21.25 -24.11 -8.64
C ASP A 195 21.33 -23.25 -9.93
N ALA A 196 22.22 -23.59 -10.84
CA ALA A 196 22.48 -22.81 -12.04
C ALA A 196 21.28 -22.72 -13.01
N GLU A 197 20.46 -23.78 -13.09
CA GLU A 197 19.29 -23.84 -13.95
C GLU A 197 18.18 -22.93 -13.38
N THR A 198 17.91 -23.04 -12.09
CA THR A 198 16.98 -22.17 -11.37
C THR A 198 17.39 -20.70 -11.48
N PHE A 199 18.69 -20.39 -11.29
CA PHE A 199 19.19 -19.03 -11.47
C PHE A 199 18.93 -18.49 -12.89
N ALA A 200 19.23 -19.31 -13.91
CA ALA A 200 18.95 -18.93 -15.29
C ALA A 200 17.43 -18.68 -15.54
N GLY A 201 16.56 -19.50 -14.93
CA GLY A 201 15.11 -19.38 -15.03
C GLY A 201 14.53 -18.12 -14.38
N PHE A 202 15.24 -17.48 -13.44
CA PHE A 202 14.81 -16.21 -12.85
C PHE A 202 14.67 -15.09 -13.88
N PHE A 203 15.56 -15.03 -14.85
CA PHE A 203 15.54 -14.03 -15.92
C PHE A 203 14.28 -14.16 -16.79
N ASP A 204 13.94 -15.38 -17.17
CA ASP A 204 12.74 -15.68 -17.98
C ASP A 204 11.47 -15.38 -17.17
N THR A 205 11.44 -15.78 -15.90
CA THR A 205 10.31 -15.54 -14.97
C THR A 205 10.05 -14.04 -14.81
N LEU A 206 11.09 -13.26 -14.57
CA LEU A 206 10.97 -11.81 -14.37
C LEU A 206 10.59 -11.10 -15.67
N SER A 207 11.14 -11.54 -16.83
CA SER A 207 10.76 -11.01 -18.15
C SER A 207 9.27 -11.24 -18.43
N ALA A 208 8.81 -12.46 -18.26
CA ALA A 208 7.39 -12.80 -18.50
C ALA A 208 6.45 -12.03 -17.55
N ALA A 209 6.85 -11.87 -16.29
CA ALA A 209 6.05 -11.10 -15.31
C ALA A 209 5.97 -9.61 -15.68
N GLU A 210 7.07 -9.00 -16.12
CA GLU A 210 7.09 -7.59 -16.47
C GLU A 210 6.36 -7.31 -17.79
N LYS A 211 6.50 -8.17 -18.82
CA LYS A 211 5.73 -8.09 -20.06
C LYS A 211 4.22 -8.13 -19.78
N ARG A 212 3.76 -9.07 -18.94
CA ARG A 212 2.34 -9.13 -18.55
C ARG A 212 1.88 -7.87 -17.82
N ALA A 213 2.71 -7.34 -16.91
CA ALA A 213 2.37 -6.16 -16.13
C ALA A 213 2.29 -4.87 -16.98
N ASN A 214 2.96 -4.83 -18.12
CA ASN A 214 3.01 -3.66 -19.02
C ASN A 214 2.35 -3.93 -20.38
N ALA A 215 1.51 -4.97 -20.50
CA ALA A 215 0.89 -5.36 -21.76
C ALA A 215 0.12 -4.22 -22.44
N GLU A 216 -0.59 -3.39 -21.67
CA GLU A 216 -1.28 -2.20 -22.21
C GLU A 216 -0.31 -1.19 -22.81
N ALA A 217 0.80 -0.89 -22.13
CA ALA A 217 1.80 0.06 -22.62
C ALA A 217 2.51 -0.44 -23.89
N ILE A 218 2.76 -1.75 -23.97
CA ILE A 218 3.29 -2.41 -25.18
C ILE A 218 2.28 -2.29 -26.32
N GLN A 219 1.01 -2.61 -26.08
CA GLN A 219 -0.04 -2.53 -27.08
C GLN A 219 -0.26 -1.10 -27.62
N LEU A 220 -0.09 -0.10 -26.75
CA LEU A 220 -0.15 1.32 -27.13
C LEU A 220 1.10 1.78 -27.91
N GLY A 221 2.15 0.97 -27.99
CA GLY A 221 3.42 1.32 -28.65
C GLY A 221 4.21 2.43 -27.93
N VAL A 222 3.96 2.66 -26.64
CA VAL A 222 4.61 3.73 -25.85
C VAL A 222 5.84 3.25 -25.08
N VAL A 223 6.03 1.94 -25.02
CA VAL A 223 7.23 1.25 -24.53
C VAL A 223 7.59 0.12 -25.48
N ASP A 224 8.88 -0.18 -25.59
CA ASP A 224 9.36 -1.30 -26.40
C ASP A 224 9.23 -2.60 -25.58
N GLU A 225 8.67 -3.67 -26.19
CA GLU A 225 8.61 -4.98 -25.56
C GLU A 225 10.01 -5.53 -25.19
N ALA A 226 11.04 -5.17 -25.95
CA ALA A 226 12.43 -5.53 -25.68
C ALA A 226 12.94 -4.96 -24.34
N ASP A 227 12.38 -3.86 -23.84
CA ASP A 227 12.70 -3.32 -22.53
C ASP A 227 12.43 -4.30 -21.39
N PHE A 228 11.53 -5.25 -21.59
CA PHE A 228 11.13 -6.26 -20.61
C PHE A 228 11.84 -7.60 -20.79
N ASP A 229 12.77 -7.71 -21.71
CA ASP A 229 13.62 -8.89 -21.87
C ASP A 229 14.84 -8.78 -20.95
N PHE A 230 14.72 -9.35 -19.75
CA PHE A 230 15.83 -9.38 -18.79
C PHE A 230 16.88 -10.47 -19.08
N THR A 231 16.61 -11.39 -20.03
CA THR A 231 17.60 -12.40 -20.43
C THR A 231 18.85 -11.77 -21.03
N VAL A 232 18.73 -10.54 -21.54
CA VAL A 232 19.86 -9.74 -22.04
C VAL A 232 20.90 -9.40 -20.97
N PHE A 233 20.56 -9.53 -19.69
CA PHE A 233 21.48 -9.33 -18.57
C PHE A 233 22.09 -10.63 -18.05
N ARG A 234 21.69 -11.79 -18.58
CA ARG A 234 22.26 -13.07 -18.19
C ARG A 234 23.65 -13.23 -18.79
N GLY A 235 24.65 -13.47 -17.95
CA GLY A 235 26.01 -13.73 -18.39
C GLY A 235 26.20 -15.13 -19.02
N ALA A 236 27.26 -15.31 -19.76
CA ALA A 236 27.56 -16.56 -20.45
C ALA A 236 27.95 -17.70 -19.49
N LYS A 237 28.45 -17.38 -18.30
CA LYS A 237 28.83 -18.37 -17.27
C LYS A 237 27.69 -18.57 -16.26
N PRO A 238 27.59 -19.74 -15.61
CA PRO A 238 26.74 -19.90 -14.45
C PRO A 238 27.00 -18.79 -13.41
N PHE A 239 25.95 -18.35 -12.73
CA PHE A 239 25.99 -17.30 -11.71
C PHE A 239 26.72 -16.01 -12.15
N SER A 240 26.56 -15.63 -13.42
CA SER A 240 27.11 -14.38 -13.94
C SER A 240 26.01 -13.52 -14.58
N ILE A 241 26.22 -12.21 -14.55
CA ILE A 241 25.38 -11.21 -15.22
C ILE A 241 26.23 -10.28 -16.07
N GLU A 242 25.63 -9.72 -17.12
CA GLU A 242 26.23 -8.69 -17.98
C GLU A 242 26.20 -7.33 -17.25
N VAL A 243 27.13 -7.16 -16.28
CA VAL A 243 27.16 -6.00 -15.37
C VAL A 243 27.27 -4.68 -16.13
N GLU A 244 28.10 -4.63 -17.18
CA GLU A 244 28.28 -3.41 -17.97
C GLU A 244 26.99 -3.01 -18.68
N LYS A 245 26.30 -3.97 -19.29
CA LYS A 245 25.03 -3.76 -19.97
C LYS A 245 23.93 -3.34 -19.00
N LEU A 246 23.84 -4.02 -17.85
CA LEU A 246 22.90 -3.65 -16.78
C LEU A 246 23.17 -2.22 -16.31
N THR A 247 24.43 -1.89 -16.02
CA THR A 247 24.86 -0.56 -15.59
C THR A 247 24.49 0.51 -16.61
N ALA A 248 24.80 0.28 -17.88
CA ALA A 248 24.47 1.23 -18.95
C ALA A 248 22.95 1.47 -19.07
N THR A 249 22.15 0.39 -18.98
CA THR A 249 20.68 0.46 -19.07
C THR A 249 20.09 1.28 -17.91
N TYR A 250 20.51 1.01 -16.67
CA TYR A 250 19.99 1.73 -15.50
C TYR A 250 20.53 3.15 -15.41
N TRP A 251 21.80 3.36 -15.82
CA TRP A 251 22.37 4.71 -15.93
C TRP A 251 21.59 5.58 -16.91
N ALA A 252 21.28 5.06 -18.09
CA ALA A 252 20.49 5.78 -19.09
C ALA A 252 19.08 6.13 -18.56
N ALA A 253 18.40 5.19 -17.90
CA ALA A 253 17.09 5.44 -17.32
C ALA A 253 17.12 6.49 -16.20
N GLY A 254 18.11 6.40 -15.29
CA GLY A 254 18.27 7.32 -14.17
C GLY A 254 18.69 8.74 -14.59
N THR A 255 19.63 8.86 -15.53
CA THR A 255 20.06 10.18 -16.01
C THR A 255 19.00 10.92 -16.79
N ARG A 256 18.08 10.23 -17.46
CA ARG A 256 16.89 10.86 -18.04
C ARG A 256 15.98 11.51 -16.98
N LEU A 257 16.05 11.04 -15.71
CA LEU A 257 15.32 11.62 -14.56
C LEU A 257 16.13 12.69 -13.83
N ALA A 258 17.35 13.01 -14.24
CA ALA A 258 18.19 14.01 -13.57
C ALA A 258 17.50 15.36 -13.31
N PRO A 259 16.69 15.91 -14.25
CA PRO A 259 15.95 17.15 -14.00
C PRO A 259 14.88 17.07 -12.90
N GLN A 260 14.43 15.85 -12.55
CA GLN A 260 13.42 15.58 -11.52
C GLN A 260 14.03 15.26 -10.15
N ILE A 261 15.35 15.04 -10.09
CA ILE A 261 16.07 14.75 -8.83
C ILE A 261 16.29 16.06 -8.08
N THR A 262 15.79 16.14 -6.85
CA THR A 262 15.81 17.38 -6.08
C THR A 262 15.68 17.10 -4.58
N GLU A 263 15.90 18.12 -3.75
CA GLU A 263 15.55 18.07 -2.32
C GLU A 263 14.03 18.22 -2.13
N VAL A 264 13.30 17.13 -2.06
CA VAL A 264 11.83 17.13 -1.88
C VAL A 264 11.43 17.86 -0.60
N ARG A 265 12.24 17.81 0.46
CA ARG A 265 11.99 18.56 1.71
C ARG A 265 11.79 20.06 1.47
N GLU A 266 12.54 20.65 0.55
CA GLU A 266 12.45 22.09 0.27
C GLU A 266 11.18 22.45 -0.52
N ILE A 267 10.69 21.53 -1.35
CA ILE A 267 9.38 21.65 -1.99
C ILE A 267 8.28 21.64 -0.94
N ILE A 268 8.29 20.61 -0.07
CA ILE A 268 7.29 20.45 0.99
C ILE A 268 7.29 21.64 1.94
N ARG A 269 8.47 22.08 2.40
CA ARG A 269 8.61 23.25 3.29
C ARG A 269 8.01 24.51 2.68
N ARG A 270 8.30 24.78 1.39
CA ARG A 270 7.75 25.96 0.69
C ARG A 270 6.24 25.90 0.54
N GLU A 271 5.69 24.74 0.23
CA GLU A 271 4.23 24.58 0.07
C GLU A 271 3.49 24.71 1.42
N ILE A 272 4.06 24.18 2.51
CA ILE A 272 3.52 24.36 3.88
C ILE A 272 3.52 25.86 4.27
N ILE A 273 4.62 26.59 4.01
CA ILE A 273 4.71 28.04 4.29
C ILE A 273 3.64 28.83 3.54
N LYS A 274 3.29 28.43 2.32
CA LYS A 274 2.22 29.06 1.53
C LYS A 274 0.81 28.72 2.00
N GLY A 275 0.67 27.84 2.99
CA GLY A 275 -0.63 27.41 3.50
C GLY A 275 -1.22 26.19 2.79
N HIS A 276 -0.55 25.63 1.78
CA HIS A 276 -1.03 24.50 0.99
C HIS A 276 -0.98 23.17 1.77
N THR A 277 -1.75 22.21 1.30
CA THR A 277 -1.79 20.85 1.88
C THR A 277 -0.85 19.92 1.12
N ILE A 278 -0.13 19.11 1.89
CA ILE A 278 0.69 17.98 1.43
C ILE A 278 -0.01 16.70 1.81
N LEU A 279 -0.20 15.80 0.86
CA LEU A 279 -0.80 14.50 1.11
C LEU A 279 0.25 13.41 1.00
N GLY A 280 0.53 12.73 2.11
CA GLY A 280 1.41 11.56 2.17
C GLY A 280 0.64 10.28 1.84
N GLU A 281 1.02 9.64 0.73
CA GLU A 281 0.45 8.39 0.23
C GLU A 281 1.30 7.21 0.67
N PHE A 282 0.71 6.36 1.53
CA PHE A 282 1.38 5.17 2.05
C PHE A 282 1.07 3.92 1.21
N GLY A 283 2.11 3.14 0.92
CA GLY A 283 1.96 1.77 0.47
C GLY A 283 1.57 0.83 1.62
N GLN A 284 0.98 -0.30 1.29
CA GLN A 284 0.60 -1.38 2.22
C GLN A 284 -0.35 -0.90 3.34
N ALA A 285 -0.23 -1.46 4.56
CA ALA A 285 -1.07 -1.14 5.70
C ALA A 285 -0.33 -1.32 7.02
N TYR A 286 -0.89 -0.85 8.12
CA TYR A 286 -0.30 -0.89 9.46
C TYR A 286 0.18 -2.29 9.88
N TRP A 287 -0.61 -3.34 9.63
CA TRP A 287 -0.26 -4.70 10.01
C TRP A 287 0.80 -5.36 9.12
N LEU A 288 1.22 -4.66 8.06
CA LEU A 288 2.35 -5.06 7.21
C LEU A 288 3.61 -4.24 7.49
N ASP A 289 3.60 -3.36 8.49
CA ASP A 289 4.76 -2.57 8.92
C ASP A 289 5.88 -3.50 9.40
N LYS A 290 7.13 -3.18 9.01
CA LYS A 290 8.31 -4.01 9.35
C LYS A 290 8.53 -4.23 10.84
N ARG A 291 8.01 -3.37 11.71
CA ARG A 291 8.20 -3.42 13.16
C ARG A 291 6.90 -3.68 13.90
N HIS A 292 5.80 -3.04 13.49
CA HIS A 292 4.50 -3.14 14.16
C HIS A 292 3.60 -4.24 13.59
N GLY A 293 3.86 -4.71 12.38
CA GLY A 293 3.07 -5.72 11.70
C GLY A 293 3.32 -7.16 12.18
N PHE A 294 2.80 -8.10 11.42
CA PHE A 294 2.88 -9.55 11.69
C PHE A 294 4.24 -10.14 11.28
N SER A 295 5.32 -9.61 11.87
CA SER A 295 6.66 -10.14 11.60
C SER A 295 6.70 -11.65 11.81
N PRO A 296 7.33 -12.40 10.90
CA PRO A 296 8.16 -11.98 9.78
C PRO A 296 7.38 -11.75 8.46
N ASN A 297 6.05 -11.86 8.45
CA ASN A 297 5.20 -11.72 7.24
C ASN A 297 4.77 -10.26 7.04
N VAL A 298 5.74 -9.39 6.79
CA VAL A 298 5.61 -7.93 6.68
C VAL A 298 6.30 -7.41 5.42
N THR A 299 6.07 -6.13 5.09
CA THR A 299 6.92 -5.42 4.12
C THR A 299 8.19 -4.92 4.79
N ALA A 300 9.16 -4.46 4.01
CA ALA A 300 10.45 -4.01 4.52
C ALA A 300 10.47 -2.54 4.96
N SER A 301 9.37 -1.81 4.80
CA SER A 301 9.27 -0.39 5.16
C SER A 301 8.34 -0.15 6.35
N HIS A 302 8.41 1.04 6.91
CA HIS A 302 7.37 1.55 7.80
C HIS A 302 6.15 1.98 6.98
N THR A 303 4.95 1.67 7.47
CA THR A 303 3.69 1.82 6.72
C THR A 303 2.66 2.67 7.44
N TYR A 304 3.08 3.48 8.41
CA TYR A 304 2.19 4.34 9.19
C TYR A 304 2.79 5.72 9.44
N THR A 305 1.99 6.62 10.00
CA THR A 305 2.17 8.06 10.07
C THR A 305 3.59 8.59 10.33
N PRO A 306 4.41 8.10 11.29
CA PRO A 306 5.75 8.64 11.55
C PRO A 306 6.69 8.62 10.34
N GLU A 307 6.54 7.66 9.44
CA GLU A 307 7.38 7.56 8.25
C GLU A 307 7.26 8.78 7.31
N ILE A 308 6.15 9.52 7.38
CA ILE A 308 5.98 10.72 6.55
C ILE A 308 7.05 11.77 6.83
N PHE A 309 7.50 11.90 8.09
CA PHE A 309 8.52 12.87 8.49
C PHE A 309 9.90 12.47 7.99
N GLU A 310 10.23 11.18 8.10
CA GLU A 310 11.51 10.62 7.64
C GLU A 310 11.60 10.71 6.11
N SER A 311 10.56 10.23 5.41
CA SER A 311 10.51 10.22 3.96
C SER A 311 10.46 11.62 3.34
N ALA A 312 9.75 12.55 3.95
CA ALA A 312 9.71 13.95 3.53
C ALA A 312 10.97 14.75 3.93
N GLY A 313 11.75 14.26 4.90
CA GLY A 313 12.90 14.96 5.47
C GLY A 313 12.53 16.22 6.25
N ILE A 314 11.38 16.23 6.94
CA ILE A 314 10.85 17.37 7.69
C ILE A 314 10.76 17.08 9.18
N PRO A 315 10.79 18.10 10.05
CA PRO A 315 10.59 17.92 11.48
C PRO A 315 9.22 17.32 11.81
N VAL A 316 9.14 16.58 12.93
CA VAL A 316 7.87 16.13 13.50
C VAL A 316 6.98 17.35 13.78
N GLN A 317 5.77 17.30 13.28
CA GLN A 317 4.78 18.36 13.35
C GLN A 317 3.37 17.76 13.34
N PRO A 318 2.31 18.57 13.59
CA PRO A 318 0.95 18.05 13.49
C PRO A 318 0.67 17.43 12.10
N VAL A 319 0.03 16.26 12.11
CA VAL A 319 -0.42 15.56 10.92
C VAL A 319 -1.86 15.12 11.12
N HIS A 320 -2.66 15.22 10.06
CA HIS A 320 -4.01 14.68 10.02
C HIS A 320 -3.95 13.29 9.40
N THR A 321 -4.18 12.27 10.21
CA THR A 321 -4.08 10.88 9.76
C THR A 321 -5.46 10.32 9.43
N PHE A 322 -5.59 9.79 8.22
CA PHE A 322 -6.71 8.98 7.77
C PHE A 322 -6.42 7.50 7.99
N GLY A 323 -7.38 6.81 8.61
CA GLY A 323 -7.44 5.36 8.61
C GLY A 323 -8.35 4.86 7.48
N VAL A 324 -7.85 3.98 6.62
CA VAL A 324 -8.64 3.42 5.52
C VAL A 324 -8.85 1.93 5.75
N ALA A 325 -10.11 1.48 5.66
CA ALA A 325 -10.55 0.09 5.80
C ALA A 325 -11.57 -0.28 4.72
N LYS A 326 -11.85 -1.57 4.62
CA LYS A 326 -13.07 -2.11 3.96
C LYS A 326 -14.10 -2.50 5.01
N ALA A 327 -15.35 -2.65 4.58
CA ALA A 327 -16.43 -3.17 5.42
C ALA A 327 -16.31 -4.68 5.73
N TYR A 328 -15.29 -5.35 5.21
CA TYR A 328 -14.82 -6.71 5.46
C TYR A 328 -13.29 -6.75 5.31
N ASP A 329 -12.66 -7.85 5.65
CA ASP A 329 -11.20 -7.94 5.56
C ASP A 329 -10.73 -8.84 4.41
N THR A 330 -9.54 -8.52 3.91
CA THR A 330 -8.86 -9.33 2.91
C THR A 330 -7.40 -9.47 3.26
N LYS A 331 -6.81 -10.57 2.84
CA LYS A 331 -5.42 -10.88 3.12
C LYS A 331 -4.74 -11.56 1.94
N VAL A 332 -3.45 -11.23 1.79
CA VAL A 332 -2.48 -11.98 0.98
C VAL A 332 -1.35 -12.43 1.89
N GLY A 333 -0.71 -13.56 1.59
CA GLY A 333 0.39 -14.10 2.39
C GLY A 333 -0.03 -15.21 3.34
N THR A 334 0.93 -15.75 4.08
CA THR A 334 0.81 -17.03 4.79
C THR A 334 0.57 -16.91 6.30
N HIS A 335 0.64 -15.69 6.88
CA HIS A 335 0.36 -15.50 8.31
C HIS A 335 -1.10 -15.80 8.67
N THR A 336 -1.40 -16.08 9.94
CA THR A 336 -2.74 -16.39 10.43
C THR A 336 -3.74 -15.30 10.14
N PHE A 337 -4.91 -15.68 9.63
CA PHE A 337 -6.05 -14.80 9.36
C PHE A 337 -7.23 -15.25 10.24
N ILE A 338 -7.33 -14.68 11.46
CA ILE A 338 -8.24 -15.15 12.51
C ILE A 338 -9.71 -15.05 12.08
N THR A 339 -10.06 -14.01 11.34
CA THR A 339 -11.44 -13.74 10.89
C THR A 339 -11.76 -14.30 9.51
N GLN A 340 -10.91 -15.18 8.96
CA GLN A 340 -11.13 -15.77 7.65
C GLN A 340 -12.51 -16.42 7.56
N MET A 341 -13.23 -16.13 6.49
CA MET A 341 -14.51 -16.78 6.20
C MET A 341 -14.31 -18.21 5.69
N ASP A 342 -15.22 -19.09 6.04
CA ASP A 342 -15.23 -20.46 5.52
C ASP A 342 -15.40 -20.45 3.99
N GLU A 343 -14.68 -21.34 3.30
CA GLU A 343 -14.72 -21.45 1.84
C GLU A 343 -16.13 -21.78 1.30
N GLY A 344 -16.91 -22.54 2.06
CA GLY A 344 -18.29 -22.89 1.71
C GLY A 344 -19.34 -21.81 2.05
N HIS A 345 -18.94 -20.71 2.67
CA HIS A 345 -19.88 -19.66 3.04
C HIS A 345 -20.33 -18.87 1.78
N PRO A 346 -21.65 -18.63 1.57
CA PRO A 346 -22.15 -18.00 0.34
C PRO A 346 -21.49 -16.63 0.03
N LEU A 347 -21.26 -15.79 1.04
CA LEU A 347 -20.61 -14.50 0.90
C LEU A 347 -19.15 -14.63 0.43
N THR A 348 -18.43 -15.68 0.85
CA THR A 348 -17.02 -15.89 0.46
C THR A 348 -16.86 -15.93 -1.06
N GLY A 349 -17.73 -16.68 -1.74
CA GLY A 349 -17.68 -16.81 -3.20
C GLY A 349 -17.96 -15.49 -3.92
N LEU A 350 -18.84 -14.65 -3.38
CA LEU A 350 -19.14 -13.32 -3.93
C LEU A 350 -17.96 -12.35 -3.74
N LEU A 351 -17.42 -12.26 -2.53
CA LEU A 351 -16.30 -11.36 -2.22
C LEU A 351 -15.03 -11.75 -2.98
N LYS A 352 -14.73 -13.06 -3.11
CA LYS A 352 -13.58 -13.53 -3.87
C LYS A 352 -13.60 -13.08 -5.33
N LYS A 353 -14.78 -12.98 -5.96
CA LYS A 353 -14.90 -12.46 -7.34
C LYS A 353 -14.47 -10.99 -7.46
N LEU A 354 -14.52 -10.24 -6.37
CA LEU A 354 -14.14 -8.82 -6.32
C LEU A 354 -12.69 -8.60 -5.87
N GLU A 355 -12.02 -9.64 -5.37
CA GLU A 355 -10.76 -9.50 -4.63
C GLU A 355 -9.60 -10.23 -5.33
N PHE A 356 -8.93 -9.50 -6.21
CA PHE A 356 -7.69 -9.93 -6.86
C PHE A 356 -6.57 -8.92 -6.59
N GLY A 357 -5.35 -9.41 -6.43
CA GLY A 357 -4.17 -8.56 -6.27
C GLY A 357 -3.97 -7.68 -7.50
N SER A 358 -3.96 -6.35 -7.31
CA SER A 358 -3.80 -5.38 -8.39
C SER A 358 -2.48 -5.55 -9.16
N THR A 359 -1.43 -6.00 -8.48
CA THR A 359 -0.08 -6.18 -9.05
C THR A 359 0.20 -7.62 -9.47
N THR A 360 -0.27 -8.60 -8.70
CA THR A 360 0.10 -10.03 -8.90
C THR A 360 -1.02 -10.86 -9.52
N GLY A 361 -2.25 -10.36 -9.58
CA GLY A 361 -3.43 -11.11 -10.01
C GLY A 361 -3.80 -12.28 -9.08
N ARG A 362 -3.15 -12.41 -7.91
CA ARG A 362 -3.48 -13.47 -6.95
C ARG A 362 -4.84 -13.23 -6.31
N GLN A 363 -5.63 -14.30 -6.17
CA GLN A 363 -6.85 -14.30 -5.40
C GLN A 363 -6.53 -13.99 -3.92
N ARG A 364 -7.28 -13.10 -3.30
CA ARG A 364 -7.17 -12.80 -1.87
C ARG A 364 -8.06 -13.73 -1.06
N MET A 365 -7.62 -14.04 0.17
CA MET A 365 -8.48 -14.56 1.21
C MET A 365 -9.42 -13.44 1.67
N VAL A 366 -10.64 -13.80 2.06
CA VAL A 366 -11.64 -12.87 2.58
C VAL A 366 -12.02 -13.24 4.00
N GLY A 367 -12.31 -12.26 4.82
CA GLY A 367 -12.66 -12.41 6.23
C GLY A 367 -13.71 -11.42 6.67
N TRP A 368 -14.31 -11.67 7.83
CA TRP A 368 -15.24 -10.75 8.48
C TRP A 368 -14.53 -9.49 8.96
N PHE A 369 -15.27 -8.40 9.15
CA PHE A 369 -14.73 -7.15 9.68
C PHE A 369 -14.10 -7.40 11.06
N ASP A 370 -12.82 -7.11 11.19
CA ASP A 370 -12.05 -7.30 12.42
C ASP A 370 -11.89 -5.96 13.16
N ALA A 371 -12.75 -5.73 14.16
CA ALA A 371 -12.66 -4.53 14.97
C ALA A 371 -11.45 -4.55 15.91
N VAL A 372 -10.89 -5.74 16.22
CA VAL A 372 -9.69 -5.87 17.07
C VAL A 372 -8.47 -5.33 16.34
N GLU A 373 -8.24 -5.75 15.09
CA GLU A 373 -7.12 -5.24 14.28
C GLU A 373 -7.20 -3.72 14.11
N LYS A 374 -8.40 -3.23 13.74
CA LYS A 374 -8.60 -1.80 13.49
C LYS A 374 -8.50 -0.97 14.76
N GLY A 375 -9.13 -1.41 15.84
CA GLY A 375 -9.07 -0.73 17.13
C GLY A 375 -7.66 -0.68 17.71
N ASP A 376 -6.90 -1.77 17.63
CA ASP A 376 -5.51 -1.83 18.06
C ASP A 376 -4.62 -0.89 17.22
N THR A 377 -4.88 -0.78 15.90
CA THR A 377 -4.24 0.22 15.05
C THR A 377 -4.55 1.64 15.49
N LEU A 378 -5.83 1.96 15.75
CA LEU A 378 -6.23 3.29 16.22
C LEU A 378 -5.57 3.67 17.55
N ARG A 379 -5.40 2.69 18.43
CA ARG A 379 -4.76 2.88 19.74
C ARG A 379 -3.34 3.44 19.65
N TYR A 380 -2.59 3.03 18.62
CA TYR A 380 -1.19 3.39 18.45
C TYR A 380 -0.92 4.40 17.33
N GLY A 381 -1.88 4.62 16.43
CA GLY A 381 -1.68 5.38 15.20
C GLY A 381 -2.10 6.87 15.25
N GLY A 382 -2.93 7.30 16.20
CA GLY A 382 -3.37 8.71 16.34
C GLY A 382 -4.21 9.23 15.17
N PHE A 383 -5.27 8.49 14.78
CA PHE A 383 -6.14 8.82 13.65
C PHE A 383 -7.19 9.86 13.99
N GLN A 384 -7.49 10.78 13.05
CA GLN A 384 -8.53 11.80 13.15
C GLN A 384 -9.78 11.47 12.33
N ASP A 385 -9.59 10.90 11.13
CA ASP A 385 -10.69 10.51 10.26
C ASP A 385 -10.51 9.08 9.74
N LEU A 386 -11.63 8.46 9.40
CA LEU A 386 -11.68 7.13 8.80
C LEU A 386 -12.39 7.17 7.45
N MET A 387 -12.02 6.24 6.58
CA MET A 387 -12.74 5.89 5.36
C MET A 387 -13.02 4.38 5.37
N ILE A 388 -14.28 3.99 5.19
CA ILE A 388 -14.67 2.60 5.01
C ILE A 388 -15.17 2.40 3.59
N ASN A 389 -14.55 1.50 2.84
CA ASN A 389 -14.88 1.18 1.46
C ASN A 389 -15.67 -0.13 1.34
N LYS A 390 -16.29 -0.34 0.18
CA LYS A 390 -16.91 -1.62 -0.23
C LYS A 390 -18.08 -2.07 0.66
N THR A 391 -18.83 -1.17 1.21
CA THR A 391 -20.05 -1.50 1.98
C THR A 391 -21.09 -2.17 1.08
N ASP A 392 -21.16 -1.77 -0.19
CA ASP A 392 -22.01 -2.36 -1.23
C ASP A 392 -21.80 -3.85 -1.45
N ALA A 393 -20.56 -4.33 -1.27
CA ALA A 393 -20.20 -5.73 -1.45
C ALA A 393 -20.86 -6.68 -0.44
N LEU A 394 -21.42 -6.15 0.65
CA LEU A 394 -22.10 -6.91 1.70
C LEU A 394 -23.62 -7.03 1.48
N THR A 395 -24.17 -6.35 0.49
CA THR A 395 -25.59 -6.44 0.13
C THR A 395 -25.97 -7.89 -0.21
N HIS A 396 -27.12 -8.35 0.26
CA HIS A 396 -27.62 -9.70 -0.05
C HIS A 396 -27.71 -9.90 -1.55
N ALA A 397 -27.21 -11.03 -2.04
CA ALA A 397 -27.20 -11.38 -3.45
C ALA A 397 -27.13 -12.91 -3.66
N GLY A 398 -27.93 -13.45 -4.55
CA GLY A 398 -27.96 -14.89 -4.83
C GLY A 398 -28.31 -15.69 -3.56
N ASP A 399 -27.47 -16.67 -3.23
CA ASP A 399 -27.62 -17.51 -2.03
C ASP A 399 -27.20 -16.82 -0.73
N TRP A 400 -26.60 -15.63 -0.83
CA TRP A 400 -26.21 -14.83 0.34
C TRP A 400 -27.39 -13.99 0.85
N GLN A 401 -27.92 -14.38 2.03
CA GLN A 401 -29.06 -13.74 2.70
C GLN A 401 -28.85 -13.72 4.23
N GLY A 402 -27.61 -13.84 4.69
CA GLY A 402 -27.29 -14.05 6.10
C GLY A 402 -27.00 -12.78 6.90
N ASP A 403 -26.72 -12.98 8.18
CA ASP A 403 -26.24 -11.95 9.08
C ASP A 403 -24.77 -11.62 8.82
N LEU A 404 -24.41 -10.36 9.01
CA LEU A 404 -23.05 -9.86 8.99
C LEU A 404 -22.39 -10.03 10.36
N LEU A 405 -21.11 -10.34 10.38
CA LEU A 405 -20.35 -10.57 11.62
C LEU A 405 -19.28 -9.48 11.80
N ILE A 406 -19.09 -9.05 13.05
CA ILE A 406 -17.99 -8.18 13.46
C ILE A 406 -17.21 -8.92 14.54
N CYS A 407 -15.90 -9.12 14.34
CA CYS A 407 -15.02 -9.65 15.37
C CYS A 407 -14.70 -8.57 16.40
N VAL A 408 -15.08 -8.79 17.65
CA VAL A 408 -14.95 -7.82 18.76
C VAL A 408 -13.91 -8.22 19.80
N ALA A 409 -13.46 -9.47 19.78
CA ALA A 409 -12.37 -10.00 20.60
C ALA A 409 -11.80 -11.27 19.95
N TYR A 410 -10.62 -11.66 20.36
CA TYR A 410 -10.11 -13.01 20.16
C TYR A 410 -10.18 -13.78 21.47
N GLU A 411 -10.32 -15.10 21.41
CA GLU A 411 -10.42 -15.96 22.59
C GLU A 411 -9.47 -17.15 22.46
N ASP A 412 -8.72 -17.46 23.53
CA ASP A 412 -7.89 -18.66 23.59
C ASP A 412 -8.68 -19.89 24.10
N GLU A 413 -8.04 -21.02 24.13
CA GLU A 413 -8.63 -22.30 24.57
C GLU A 413 -9.12 -22.30 26.04
N ASN A 414 -8.64 -21.37 26.86
CA ASN A 414 -9.03 -21.21 28.25
C ASN A 414 -10.15 -20.19 28.45
N GLY A 415 -10.69 -19.61 27.37
CA GLY A 415 -11.73 -18.60 27.43
C GLY A 415 -11.21 -17.18 27.74
N LYS A 416 -9.89 -16.97 27.73
CA LYS A 416 -9.31 -15.65 27.92
C LYS A 416 -9.50 -14.82 26.66
N LYS A 417 -10.08 -13.62 26.80
CA LYS A 417 -10.31 -12.69 25.70
C LYS A 417 -9.15 -11.71 25.53
N PHE A 418 -8.87 -11.39 24.28
CA PHE A 418 -7.87 -10.42 23.84
C PHE A 418 -8.58 -9.33 23.02
N HIS A 419 -8.45 -8.09 23.45
CA HIS A 419 -8.92 -6.89 22.73
C HIS A 419 -7.73 -6.13 22.11
N HIS A 420 -6.68 -6.85 21.77
CA HIS A 420 -5.51 -6.39 21.02
C HIS A 420 -4.98 -7.54 20.18
N VAL A 421 -4.15 -7.24 19.20
CA VAL A 421 -3.54 -8.24 18.33
C VAL A 421 -2.24 -8.76 18.97
N PRO A 422 -2.17 -10.02 19.42
CA PRO A 422 -0.92 -10.59 19.91
C PRO A 422 0.14 -10.63 18.80
N ARG A 423 1.34 -10.12 19.08
CA ARG A 423 2.42 -10.08 18.09
C ARG A 423 3.02 -11.45 17.77
N ASN A 424 2.90 -12.40 18.70
CA ASN A 424 3.42 -13.74 18.52
C ASN A 424 2.49 -14.58 17.62
N GLU A 425 3.02 -15.05 16.48
CA GLU A 425 2.27 -15.90 15.53
C GLU A 425 1.81 -17.21 16.14
N ALA A 426 2.60 -17.84 17.03
CA ALA A 426 2.20 -19.07 17.69
C ALA A 426 0.97 -18.86 18.58
N VAL A 427 0.86 -17.69 19.22
CA VAL A 427 -0.33 -17.32 20.00
C VAL A 427 -1.51 -17.08 19.06
N ARG A 428 -1.33 -16.31 17.98
CA ARG A 428 -2.43 -16.04 17.03
C ARG A 428 -3.03 -17.29 16.43
N LYS A 429 -2.21 -18.31 16.16
CA LYS A 429 -2.67 -19.61 15.60
C LYS A 429 -3.64 -20.37 16.51
N THR A 430 -3.64 -20.10 17.82
CA THR A 430 -4.53 -20.76 18.80
C THR A 430 -5.80 -19.97 19.07
N LEU A 431 -5.89 -18.72 18.57
CA LEU A 431 -7.01 -17.84 18.86
C LEU A 431 -8.19 -18.09 17.94
N LYS A 432 -9.38 -17.92 18.50
CA LYS A 432 -10.66 -17.94 17.78
C LYS A 432 -11.31 -16.56 17.83
N PRO A 433 -12.00 -16.13 16.75
CA PRO A 433 -12.70 -14.85 16.76
C PRO A 433 -14.00 -14.93 17.57
N VAL A 434 -14.28 -13.90 18.34
CA VAL A 434 -15.57 -13.69 19.03
C VAL A 434 -16.36 -12.67 18.24
N TYR A 435 -17.53 -13.07 17.75
CA TYR A 435 -18.34 -12.26 16.85
C TYR A 435 -19.60 -11.70 17.51
N THR A 436 -19.96 -10.47 17.13
CA THR A 436 -21.33 -9.96 17.20
C THR A 436 -22.03 -10.16 15.85
N ARG A 437 -23.37 -10.36 15.87
CA ARG A 437 -24.19 -10.58 14.67
C ARG A 437 -25.08 -9.38 14.40
N HIS A 438 -25.17 -9.03 13.13
CA HIS A 438 -25.92 -7.88 12.66
C HIS A 438 -26.75 -8.28 11.44
N PRO A 439 -28.05 -7.93 11.36
CA PRO A 439 -28.85 -8.22 10.17
C PRO A 439 -28.27 -7.57 8.93
N GLY A 440 -28.25 -8.32 7.82
CA GLY A 440 -27.89 -7.78 6.51
C GLY A 440 -29.01 -6.96 5.87
N TRP A 441 -28.82 -6.51 4.65
CA TRP A 441 -29.77 -5.76 3.83
C TRP A 441 -29.78 -6.24 2.39
N SER A 442 -30.91 -6.04 1.70
CA SER A 442 -31.12 -6.51 0.32
C SER A 442 -31.19 -5.38 -0.71
N GLU A 443 -31.34 -4.14 -0.24
CA GLU A 443 -31.43 -2.97 -1.10
C GLU A 443 -30.08 -2.61 -1.70
N ASP A 444 -30.04 -2.32 -3.00
CA ASP A 444 -28.84 -1.78 -3.65
C ASP A 444 -28.52 -0.39 -3.12
N ILE A 445 -27.35 -0.24 -2.52
CA ILE A 445 -26.87 1.01 -1.94
C ILE A 445 -25.92 1.80 -2.85
N CYS A 446 -25.58 1.28 -4.04
CA CYS A 446 -24.64 1.95 -4.96
C CYS A 446 -25.12 3.35 -5.39
N GLY A 447 -26.43 3.55 -5.45
CA GLY A 447 -27.07 4.83 -5.78
C GLY A 447 -27.16 5.82 -4.63
N VAL A 448 -26.95 5.40 -3.38
CA VAL A 448 -27.14 6.23 -2.19
C VAL A 448 -26.02 7.27 -2.05
N ARG A 449 -26.37 8.49 -1.68
CA ARG A 449 -25.43 9.62 -1.51
C ARG A 449 -25.54 10.30 -0.15
N HIS A 450 -26.60 10.03 0.61
CA HIS A 450 -26.82 10.54 1.95
C HIS A 450 -26.92 9.40 2.95
N PHE A 451 -26.33 9.58 4.13
CA PHE A 451 -26.29 8.51 5.15
C PHE A 451 -27.67 8.06 5.60
N ASP A 452 -28.60 9.02 5.73
CA ASP A 452 -29.96 8.73 6.20
C ASP A 452 -30.82 7.96 5.18
N ASP A 453 -30.41 7.95 3.89
CA ASP A 453 -31.07 7.20 2.82
C ASP A 453 -30.64 5.73 2.77
N LEU A 454 -29.63 5.34 3.53
CA LEU A 454 -29.22 3.93 3.64
C LEU A 454 -30.30 3.09 4.32
N PRO A 455 -30.43 1.79 3.98
CA PRO A 455 -31.25 0.85 4.73
C PRO A 455 -30.94 0.88 6.22
N ALA A 456 -31.94 0.71 7.07
CA ALA A 456 -31.77 0.76 8.52
C ALA A 456 -30.71 -0.22 9.03
N ASN A 457 -30.69 -1.45 8.48
CA ASN A 457 -29.68 -2.47 8.83
C ASN A 457 -28.27 -2.05 8.40
N ALA A 458 -28.12 -1.41 7.23
CA ALA A 458 -26.82 -0.91 6.77
C ALA A 458 -26.30 0.19 7.71
N ARG A 459 -27.15 1.17 8.10
CA ARG A 459 -26.78 2.19 9.08
C ARG A 459 -26.38 1.58 10.42
N ALA A 460 -27.16 0.61 10.91
CA ALA A 460 -26.87 -0.08 12.17
C ALA A 460 -25.53 -0.84 12.12
N TYR A 461 -25.25 -1.53 11.00
CA TYR A 461 -23.99 -2.24 10.82
C TYR A 461 -22.78 -1.28 10.78
N ILE A 462 -22.90 -0.15 10.07
CA ILE A 462 -21.85 0.87 10.01
C ILE A 462 -21.59 1.46 11.42
N ALA A 463 -22.66 1.78 12.15
CA ALA A 463 -22.55 2.24 13.53
C ALA A 463 -21.89 1.19 14.44
N ALA A 464 -22.22 -0.09 14.27
CA ALA A 464 -21.63 -1.19 15.02
C ALA A 464 -20.13 -1.39 14.70
N MET A 465 -19.73 -1.30 13.42
CA MET A 465 -18.30 -1.34 13.04
C MET A 465 -17.51 -0.23 13.75
N MET A 466 -18.01 1.00 13.70
CA MET A 466 -17.38 2.15 14.36
C MET A 466 -17.34 1.95 15.88
N ARG A 467 -18.46 1.58 16.49
CA ARG A 467 -18.55 1.34 17.94
C ARG A 467 -17.55 0.29 18.39
N SER A 468 -17.58 -0.89 17.77
CA SER A 468 -16.69 -2.00 18.15
C SER A 468 -15.21 -1.66 17.98
N THR A 469 -14.87 -0.92 16.92
CA THR A 469 -13.49 -0.46 16.70
C THR A 469 -13.04 0.51 17.80
N LEU A 470 -13.90 1.43 18.23
CA LEU A 470 -13.57 2.39 19.28
C LEU A 470 -13.55 1.73 20.68
N ASP A 471 -14.45 0.77 20.95
CA ASP A 471 -14.42 -0.01 22.20
C ASP A 471 -13.07 -0.72 22.38
N VAL A 472 -12.51 -1.28 21.32
CA VAL A 472 -11.15 -1.87 21.35
C VAL A 472 -10.08 -0.78 21.47
N ALA A 473 -10.17 0.30 20.71
CA ALA A 473 -9.16 1.35 20.71
C ALA A 473 -8.99 2.00 22.10
N TYR A 474 -10.07 2.16 22.83
CA TYR A 474 -10.11 2.84 24.13
C TYR A 474 -10.40 1.91 25.31
N GLU A 475 -10.21 0.59 25.14
CA GLU A 475 -10.38 -0.38 26.21
C GLU A 475 -9.55 -0.02 27.46
N GLY A 476 -10.20 0.01 28.62
CA GLY A 476 -9.54 0.34 29.90
C GLY A 476 -9.08 1.79 30.03
N MET A 477 -9.44 2.64 29.07
CA MET A 477 -9.11 4.06 29.07
C MET A 477 -10.40 4.90 29.23
N ILE A 478 -10.25 6.13 29.72
CA ILE A 478 -11.30 7.13 29.57
C ILE A 478 -11.37 7.50 28.08
N TRP A 479 -12.53 7.35 27.48
CA TRP A 479 -12.72 7.77 26.10
C TRP A 479 -12.38 9.25 25.97
N PRO A 480 -11.65 9.64 24.91
CA PRO A 480 -11.40 11.05 24.64
C PRO A 480 -12.72 11.83 24.58
N ASP A 481 -12.68 13.13 24.88
CA ASP A 481 -13.80 14.02 24.57
C ASP A 481 -14.23 13.72 23.12
N THR A 482 -15.52 13.60 22.90
CA THR A 482 -16.12 13.22 21.61
C THR A 482 -15.61 14.03 20.41
N LYS A 483 -15.12 15.23 20.65
CA LYS A 483 -14.45 16.08 19.66
C LYS A 483 -13.11 15.52 19.14
N HIS A 484 -12.52 14.58 19.86
CA HIS A 484 -11.22 13.97 19.53
C HIS A 484 -11.33 12.51 19.06
N LEU A 485 -12.57 11.99 18.96
CA LEU A 485 -12.80 10.67 18.36
C LEU A 485 -12.63 10.75 16.84
N PRO A 486 -12.02 9.74 16.22
CA PRO A 486 -11.96 9.69 14.76
C PRO A 486 -13.37 9.64 14.16
N ASN A 487 -13.61 10.43 13.11
CA ASN A 487 -14.88 10.43 12.40
C ASN A 487 -14.83 9.50 11.20
N LEU A 488 -15.95 8.85 10.89
CA LEU A 488 -16.14 8.21 9.58
C LEU A 488 -16.45 9.31 8.56
N ARG A 489 -15.39 9.87 7.94
CA ARG A 489 -15.53 11.00 7.00
C ARG A 489 -16.10 10.58 5.67
N TYR A 490 -15.66 9.40 5.17
CA TYR A 490 -16.07 8.88 3.87
C TYR A 490 -16.53 7.44 3.98
N LEU A 491 -17.68 7.15 3.37
CA LEU A 491 -18.22 5.80 3.28
C LEU A 491 -18.42 5.41 1.81
N GLY A 492 -17.66 4.43 1.33
CA GLY A 492 -17.76 3.91 -0.02
C GLY A 492 -18.89 2.90 -0.16
N VAL A 493 -19.83 3.20 -1.06
CA VAL A 493 -21.04 2.42 -1.34
C VAL A 493 -21.10 1.85 -2.76
N GLY A 494 -19.95 1.80 -3.44
CA GLY A 494 -19.82 1.24 -4.78
C GLY A 494 -18.43 1.51 -5.36
N PRO A 495 -18.11 0.91 -6.54
CA PRO A 495 -16.77 0.99 -7.14
C PRO A 495 -16.44 2.36 -7.75
N GLU A 496 -17.44 3.12 -8.19
CA GLU A 496 -17.24 4.39 -8.89
C GLU A 496 -16.84 5.53 -7.94
N PRO A 497 -16.00 6.49 -8.38
CA PRO A 497 -15.58 7.62 -7.56
C PRO A 497 -16.74 8.41 -6.93
N SER A 498 -17.86 8.54 -7.65
CA SER A 498 -19.05 9.25 -7.18
C SER A 498 -19.88 8.48 -6.15
N GLN A 499 -19.62 7.18 -5.94
CA GLN A 499 -20.35 6.31 -5.01
C GLN A 499 -19.76 6.40 -3.61
N LEU A 500 -19.84 7.59 -3.03
CA LEU A 500 -19.27 7.95 -1.74
C LEU A 500 -20.26 8.82 -0.95
N ILE A 501 -20.53 8.44 0.29
CA ILE A 501 -21.30 9.21 1.26
C ILE A 501 -20.34 10.05 2.10
N LYS A 502 -20.62 11.35 2.27
CA LYS A 502 -19.80 12.34 2.96
C LYS A 502 -20.49 13.02 4.15
N ASP A 503 -21.75 12.77 4.34
CA ASP A 503 -22.56 13.34 5.41
C ASP A 503 -22.88 12.34 6.52
N VAL A 504 -21.95 11.39 6.73
CA VAL A 504 -22.02 10.46 7.87
C VAL A 504 -22.11 11.29 9.16
N PRO A 505 -23.01 10.95 10.08
CA PRO A 505 -23.11 11.65 11.37
C PRO A 505 -21.78 11.64 12.12
N ALA A 506 -21.52 12.71 12.87
CA ALA A 506 -20.37 12.72 13.78
C ALA A 506 -20.38 11.46 14.67
N THR A 507 -19.21 10.93 14.96
CA THR A 507 -19.03 9.64 15.64
C THR A 507 -19.88 9.50 16.89
N GLU A 508 -19.98 10.55 17.72
CA GLU A 508 -20.82 10.55 18.90
C GLU A 508 -22.30 10.23 18.62
N LYS A 509 -22.83 10.75 17.52
CA LYS A 509 -24.21 10.49 17.11
C LYS A 509 -24.34 9.13 16.45
N LEU A 510 -23.37 8.78 15.59
CA LEU A 510 -23.36 7.53 14.84
C LEU A 510 -23.39 6.31 15.77
N ILE A 511 -22.59 6.30 16.83
CA ILE A 511 -22.48 5.16 17.75
C ILE A 511 -23.58 5.08 18.82
N LYS A 512 -24.42 6.09 18.96
CA LYS A 512 -25.57 6.11 19.90
C LYS A 512 -26.89 5.70 19.26
N GLY A 513 -26.96 5.76 17.94
CA GLY A 513 -28.15 5.38 17.16
C GLY A 513 -28.12 3.93 16.78
#